data_81688630b5f2d31f6d83866a53668887
#
_entry.id   81688630b5f2d31f6d83866a53668887
#
_cell.length_a   1.000
_cell.length_b   1.000
_cell.length_c   1.000
_cell.angle_alpha   90.00
_cell.angle_beta   90.00
_cell.angle_gamma   90.00
#
_symmetry.space_group_name_H-M   'P 1'
#
loop_
_entity.id
_entity.type
_entity.pdbx_description
1 polymer ?
#
loop_
_entity_poly.entity_id
_entity_poly.type
_entity_poly.pdbx_seq_one_letter_code
_entity_poly.pdbx_strand_id
1 'polypeptide(L)'
;MTLTYIYHSGFMLEGVSVILIFDFWRDADNSIVERTLSTTHKRVYFLASHFHQDHFNPEILNLPVPHGEKKVILSRDIYRRRRAGTEGVTAYLRRGESYRDDLIT
;
A
#
# COMPACT_ATOMS: atom_id res chain seq x y z
N MET A 1 -5.14 -3.78 -17.22
CA MET A 1 -4.38 -3.79 -15.96
C MET A 1 -2.95 -3.39 -16.23
N THR A 2 -2.41 -2.48 -15.43
CA THR A 2 -1.07 -1.92 -15.67
C THR A 2 -0.19 -2.18 -14.45
N LEU A 3 0.99 -2.75 -14.66
CA LEU A 3 1.99 -2.99 -13.63
C LEU A 3 3.13 -1.99 -13.82
N THR A 4 3.42 -1.22 -12.78
CA THR A 4 4.48 -0.21 -12.79
C THR A 4 5.50 -0.52 -11.70
N TYR A 5 6.78 -0.57 -12.06
CA TYR A 5 7.86 -0.66 -11.09
C TYR A 5 8.11 0.73 -10.50
N ILE A 6 8.15 0.83 -9.17
CA ILE A 6 8.33 2.11 -8.48
C ILE A 6 9.79 2.31 -8.09
N TYR A 7 10.25 1.56 -7.10
CA TYR A 7 11.62 1.69 -6.56
C TYR A 7 11.89 0.55 -5.58
N HIS A 8 13.09 -0.01 -5.58
CA HIS A 8 13.47 -1.16 -4.74
C HIS A 8 12.50 -2.33 -4.93
N SER A 9 11.78 -2.71 -3.89
CA SER A 9 10.81 -3.80 -3.95
C SER A 9 9.40 -3.34 -4.29
N GLY A 10 9.21 -2.06 -4.59
CA GLY A 10 7.90 -1.46 -4.76
C GLY A 10 7.34 -1.60 -6.17
N PHE A 11 6.09 -2.00 -6.25
CA PHE A 11 5.32 -2.10 -7.50
C PHE A 11 3.94 -1.51 -7.30
N MET A 12 3.39 -0.96 -8.38
CA MET A 12 2.01 -0.49 -8.42
C MET A 12 1.27 -1.27 -9.50
N LEU A 13 0.16 -1.90 -9.13
CA LEU A 13 -0.71 -2.63 -10.05
C LEU A 13 -2.04 -1.89 -10.14
N GLU A 14 -2.36 -1.38 -11.33
CA GLU A 14 -3.59 -0.63 -11.55
C GLU A 14 -4.60 -1.43 -12.36
N GLY A 15 -5.75 -1.72 -11.75
CA GLY A 15 -6.88 -2.37 -12.40
C GLY A 15 -7.99 -1.37 -12.70
N VAL A 16 -9.16 -1.89 -13.06
CA VAL A 16 -10.32 -1.04 -13.40
C VAL A 16 -10.86 -0.29 -12.19
N SER A 17 -10.97 -0.97 -11.04
CA SER A 17 -11.59 -0.42 -9.83
C SER A 17 -10.61 -0.25 -8.68
N VAL A 18 -9.40 -0.77 -8.80
CA VAL A 18 -8.45 -0.83 -7.69
C VAL A 18 -7.05 -0.47 -8.16
N ILE A 19 -6.26 0.05 -7.20
CA ILE A 19 -4.83 0.21 -7.35
C ILE A 19 -4.18 -0.49 -6.16
N LEU A 20 -3.21 -1.38 -6.42
CA LEU A 20 -2.45 -2.08 -5.39
C LEU A 20 -1.02 -1.55 -5.41
N ILE A 21 -0.53 -1.08 -4.27
CA ILE A 21 0.84 -0.58 -4.13
C ILE A 21 1.56 -1.48 -3.14
N PHE A 22 2.55 -2.21 -3.64
CA PHE A 22 3.29 -3.21 -2.88
C PHE A 22 4.60 -2.65 -2.38
N ASP A 23 4.88 -2.82 -1.09
CA ASP A 23 6.18 -2.56 -0.48
C ASP A 23 6.76 -1.18 -0.86
N PHE A 24 5.95 -0.16 -0.72
CA PHE A 24 6.36 1.21 -1.02
C PHE A 24 7.43 1.69 -0.04
N TRP A 25 8.59 2.09 -0.57
CA TRP A 25 9.63 2.71 0.21
C TRP A 25 9.75 4.20 -0.14
N ARG A 26 9.85 4.52 -1.42
CA ARG A 26 9.78 5.88 -1.93
C ARG A 26 9.29 5.87 -3.36
N ASP A 27 8.86 7.02 -3.85
CA ASP A 27 8.33 7.16 -5.20
C ASP A 27 9.44 7.07 -6.25
N ALA A 28 9.05 6.78 -7.47
CA ALA A 28 9.94 6.85 -8.63
C ALA A 28 10.30 8.31 -8.93
N ASP A 29 11.37 8.52 -9.69
CA ASP A 29 11.86 9.86 -10.02
C ASP A 29 10.82 10.72 -10.74
N ASN A 30 9.90 10.09 -11.47
CA ASN A 30 8.82 10.80 -12.17
C ASN A 30 7.58 11.04 -11.30
N SER A 31 7.65 10.71 -10.01
CA SER A 31 6.55 10.88 -9.04
C SER A 31 5.26 10.18 -9.46
N ILE A 32 5.38 8.98 -10.05
CA ILE A 32 4.21 8.27 -10.62
C ILE A 32 3.17 7.95 -9.55
N VAL A 33 3.59 7.56 -8.33
CA VAL A 33 2.66 7.24 -7.26
C VAL A 33 1.93 8.49 -6.81
N GLU A 34 2.65 9.55 -6.50
CA GLU A 34 2.05 10.81 -6.05
C GLU A 34 1.04 11.34 -7.08
N ARG A 35 1.42 11.35 -8.36
CA ARG A 35 0.54 11.82 -9.44
C ARG A 35 -0.71 10.96 -9.56
N THR A 36 -0.55 9.63 -9.46
CA THR A 36 -1.68 8.71 -9.54
C THR A 36 -2.64 8.89 -8.38
N LEU A 37 -2.11 8.96 -7.15
CA LEU A 37 -2.94 9.10 -5.96
C LEU A 37 -3.71 10.42 -5.93
N SER A 38 -3.14 11.49 -6.47
CA SER A 38 -3.76 12.81 -6.43
C SER A 38 -4.98 12.92 -7.35
N THR A 39 -5.12 12.07 -8.35
CA THR A 39 -6.18 12.14 -9.35
C THR A 39 -7.13 10.95 -9.36
N THR A 40 -6.74 9.81 -8.81
CA THR A 40 -7.55 8.60 -8.90
C THR A 40 -8.82 8.68 -8.06
N HIS A 41 -9.91 8.08 -8.57
CA HIS A 41 -11.15 7.85 -7.84
C HIS A 41 -11.29 6.39 -7.40
N LYS A 42 -10.28 5.57 -7.68
CA LYS A 42 -10.27 4.14 -7.36
C LYS A 42 -9.96 3.92 -5.89
N ARG A 43 -10.22 2.69 -5.41
CA ARG A 43 -9.75 2.29 -4.10
C ARG A 43 -8.28 1.90 -4.19
N VAL A 44 -7.46 2.47 -3.31
CA VAL A 44 -6.01 2.23 -3.27
C VAL A 44 -5.67 1.39 -2.06
N TYR A 45 -4.95 0.29 -2.29
CA TYR A 45 -4.47 -0.60 -1.25
C TYR A 45 -2.96 -0.46 -1.15
N PHE A 46 -2.48 -0.08 0.02
CA PHE A 46 -1.06 -0.15 0.35
C PHE A 46 -0.79 -1.45 1.07
N LEU A 47 0.17 -2.23 0.56
CA LEU A 47 0.48 -3.57 1.04
C LEU A 47 1.97 -3.62 1.38
N ALA A 48 2.31 -4.09 2.58
CA ALA A 48 3.70 -4.25 2.97
C ALA A 48 3.95 -5.65 3.50
N SER A 49 4.95 -6.32 2.95
CA SER A 49 5.22 -7.74 3.21
C SER A 49 6.00 -7.98 4.50
N HIS A 50 6.81 -7.02 4.96
CA HIS A 50 7.53 -7.12 6.22
C HIS A 50 8.09 -5.76 6.65
N PHE A 51 8.69 -5.71 7.85
CA PHE A 51 9.02 -4.46 8.53
C PHE A 51 10.29 -3.76 8.02
N HIS A 52 11.09 -4.40 7.17
CA HIS A 52 12.32 -3.82 6.67
C HIS A 52 12.06 -2.51 5.91
N GLN A 53 13.00 -1.58 6.00
CA GLN A 53 12.85 -0.23 5.46
C GLN A 53 12.48 -0.20 3.99
N ASP A 54 13.06 -1.06 3.17
CA ASP A 54 12.82 -1.10 1.73
C ASP A 54 11.48 -1.76 1.35
N HIS A 55 10.74 -2.28 2.35
CA HIS A 55 9.42 -2.89 2.15
C HIS A 55 8.30 -2.12 2.84
N PHE A 56 8.62 -1.37 3.88
CA PHE A 56 7.63 -0.59 4.60
C PHE A 56 8.15 0.80 4.95
N ASN A 57 7.47 1.81 4.45
CA ASN A 57 7.69 3.19 4.82
C ASN A 57 6.47 3.68 5.59
N PRO A 58 6.62 4.08 6.88
CA PRO A 58 5.49 4.58 7.68
C PRO A 58 4.75 5.75 7.04
N GLU A 59 5.37 6.50 6.14
CA GLU A 59 4.74 7.62 5.45
C GLU A 59 3.54 7.19 4.60
N ILE A 60 3.42 5.90 4.25
CA ILE A 60 2.23 5.42 3.52
C ILE A 60 0.95 5.70 4.30
N LEU A 61 1.03 5.76 5.63
CA LEU A 61 -0.13 6.08 6.46
C LEU A 61 -0.59 7.53 6.28
N ASN A 62 0.29 8.40 5.83
CA ASN A 62 0.03 9.82 5.64
C ASN A 62 -0.17 10.22 4.17
N LEU A 63 0.09 9.32 3.22
CA LEU A 63 -0.10 9.64 1.81
C LEU A 63 -1.58 9.83 1.50
N PRO A 64 -1.97 10.97 0.93
CA PRO A 64 -3.40 11.25 0.69
C PRO A 64 -3.91 10.57 -0.57
N VAL A 65 -5.17 10.14 -0.52
CA VAL A 65 -5.94 9.70 -1.69
C VAL A 65 -7.21 10.56 -1.70
N PRO A 66 -7.09 11.83 -2.15
CA PRO A 66 -8.16 12.81 -1.89
C PRO A 66 -9.47 12.51 -2.59
N HIS A 67 -9.48 11.80 -3.70
CA HIS A 67 -10.68 11.53 -4.48
C HIS A 67 -11.12 10.07 -4.46
N GLY A 68 -10.31 9.19 -3.88
CA GLY A 68 -10.59 7.76 -3.81
C GLY A 68 -10.67 7.26 -2.38
N GLU A 69 -10.65 5.94 -2.23
CA GLU A 69 -10.59 5.30 -0.93
C GLU A 69 -9.19 4.77 -0.68
N LYS A 70 -8.80 4.66 0.58
CA LYS A 70 -7.48 4.16 0.97
C LYS A 70 -7.61 3.02 1.97
N LYS A 71 -6.93 1.92 1.70
CA LYS A 71 -6.80 0.77 2.61
C LYS A 71 -5.32 0.48 2.83
N VAL A 72 -4.96 0.04 4.04
CA VAL A 72 -3.58 -0.29 4.37
C VAL A 72 -3.58 -1.67 5.00
N ILE A 73 -2.88 -2.61 4.37
CA ILE A 73 -2.81 -4.00 4.82
C ILE A 73 -1.34 -4.35 5.01
N LEU A 74 -0.98 -4.69 6.23
CA LEU A 74 0.40 -4.88 6.62
C LEU A 74 0.61 -6.28 7.17
N SER A 75 1.85 -6.79 7.03
CA SER A 75 2.23 -8.01 7.72
C SER A 75 2.28 -7.76 9.24
N ARG A 76 1.98 -8.78 10.02
CA ARG A 76 1.89 -8.67 11.49
C ARG A 76 3.23 -8.28 12.13
N ASP A 77 4.36 -8.61 11.51
CA ASP A 77 5.67 -8.27 12.05
C ASP A 77 5.91 -6.76 12.13
N ILE A 78 5.26 -5.97 11.28
CA ILE A 78 5.33 -4.50 11.33
C ILE A 78 4.78 -4.00 12.67
N TYR A 79 3.65 -4.55 13.11
CA TYR A 79 3.07 -4.22 14.41
C TYR A 79 3.96 -4.72 15.55
N ARG A 80 4.42 -5.96 15.46
CA ARG A 80 5.26 -6.59 16.50
C ARG A 80 6.59 -5.86 16.67
N ARG A 81 7.13 -5.27 15.59
CA ARG A 81 8.35 -4.46 15.64
C ARG A 81 8.06 -2.99 15.93
N ARG A 82 6.80 -2.66 16.24
CA ARG A 82 6.35 -1.31 16.59
C ARG A 82 6.66 -0.26 15.52
N ARG A 83 6.64 -0.69 14.24
CA ARG A 83 6.82 0.22 13.11
C ARG A 83 5.54 0.97 12.78
N ALA A 84 4.38 0.40 13.12
CA ALA A 84 3.08 1.03 12.99
C ALA A 84 2.16 0.52 14.09
N GLY A 85 1.19 1.33 14.47
CA GLY A 85 0.13 0.97 15.42
C GLY A 85 -1.12 0.49 14.70
N THR A 86 -2.29 0.81 15.22
CA THR A 86 -3.57 0.43 14.61
C THR A 86 -4.22 1.57 13.83
N GLU A 87 -3.81 2.81 14.09
CA GLU A 87 -4.39 3.97 13.43
C GLU A 87 -4.04 3.98 11.95
N GLY A 88 -5.05 4.13 11.10
CA GLY A 88 -4.87 4.17 9.65
C GLY A 88 -4.61 2.82 9.00
N VAL A 89 -4.55 1.73 9.77
CA VAL A 89 -4.28 0.38 9.26
C VAL A 89 -5.59 -0.39 9.17
N THR A 90 -5.87 -0.93 7.97
CA THR A 90 -7.08 -1.70 7.73
C THR A 90 -6.98 -3.10 8.31
N ALA A 91 -5.85 -3.77 8.12
CA ALA A 91 -5.65 -5.13 8.63
C ALA A 91 -4.16 -5.45 8.78
N TYR A 92 -3.87 -6.30 9.75
CA TYR A 92 -2.57 -6.95 9.90
C TYR A 92 -2.74 -8.44 9.65
N LEU A 93 -1.88 -9.01 8.83
CA LEU A 93 -1.95 -10.42 8.48
C LEU A 93 -0.74 -11.19 8.98
N ARG A 94 -1.00 -12.34 9.57
CA ARG A 94 0.02 -13.33 9.89
C ARG A 94 0.20 -14.26 8.70
N ARG A 95 1.27 -15.02 8.71
CA ARG A 95 1.52 -16.03 7.67
C ARG A 95 0.30 -16.96 7.54
N GLY A 96 -0.18 -17.11 6.32
CA GLY A 96 -1.32 -17.98 6.03
C GLY A 96 -2.69 -17.33 6.18
N GLU A 97 -2.76 -16.14 6.76
CA GLU A 97 -4.02 -15.40 6.85
C GLU A 97 -4.34 -14.67 5.54
N SER A 98 -5.61 -14.36 5.35
CA SER A 98 -6.08 -13.69 4.14
C SER A 98 -6.93 -12.48 4.50
N TYR A 99 -6.89 -11.48 3.63
CA TYR A 99 -7.77 -10.33 3.69
C TYR A 99 -8.75 -10.40 2.51
N ARG A 100 -9.98 -10.03 2.78
CA ARG A 100 -11.04 -10.03 1.75
C ARG A 100 -11.98 -8.86 2.00
N ASP A 101 -12.37 -8.19 0.93
CA ASP A 101 -13.45 -7.21 0.95
C ASP A 101 -14.26 -7.32 -0.34
N ASP A 102 -15.06 -6.30 -0.65
CA ASP A 102 -15.93 -6.31 -1.83
C ASP A 102 -15.17 -6.20 -3.17
N LEU A 103 -13.89 -5.84 -3.14
CA LEU A 103 -13.10 -5.64 -4.36
C LEU A 103 -11.93 -6.60 -4.52
N ILE A 104 -11.32 -7.07 -3.41
CA ILE A 104 -10.18 -8.00 -3.46
C ILE A 104 -10.35 -9.18 -2.51
N THR A 105 -9.63 -10.24 -2.84
CA THR A 105 -9.55 -11.44 -2.00
C THR A 105 -8.11 -11.82 -1.77
#